data_67448a930cd60fe1eb37d2c60261b85a
#
_entry.id   67448a930cd60fe1eb37d2c60261b85a
#
_cell.length_a   1.000
_cell.length_b   1.000
_cell.length_c   1.000
_cell.angle_alpha   90.00
_cell.angle_beta   90.00
_cell.angle_gamma   90.00
#
_symmetry.space_group_name_H-M   'P 1'
#
loop_
_entity.id
_entity.type
_entity.pdbx_description
1 polymer ?
#
loop_
_entity_poly.entity_id
_entity_poly.type
_entity_poly.pdbx_seq_one_letter_code
_entity_poly.pdbx_strand_id
1 'polypeptide(L)'
;MKRLLLMLSAGVLLVGCSSEDEAPEPIRPVLSVKVEPQVQSQLGRFAGSIQARFESTLGFRVSGRIARRWLDVGAQVKPGDTLATLDPTDQQNQLRAAEGDLAKVQAQWINAQADARRQQQLYDRGVGAQAQLDIAQTNLKTTSAALEQARSALSQARDQLDYSTLRTDHAAVITAWQAEAGQTVTAGQAVVTLARPDVKEAVIDLPIGLAEQLSQGLTFTVASQLDPTINTTASLRELEPQADATTRTRRARLTLASTPPAFHLGTAISVTLSSEVTPRSELPASALLERDGKTQVWVIDTQQKTVATRDVALIDRTADSIVLTSGVQPGERVVTAGVNSLKPGQKVTFDEDAQ
;
A
#
# COMPACT_ATOMS: atom_id res chain seq x y z
N MET A 1 106.20 -66.04 -15.82
CA MET A 1 106.80 -65.61 -14.54
C MET A 1 105.78 -64.93 -13.66
N LYS A 2 105.64 -65.57 -12.56
CA LYS A 2 105.27 -64.94 -11.28
C LYS A 2 103.96 -64.21 -11.20
N ARG A 3 103.12 -64.71 -10.54
CA ARG A 3 102.68 -64.79 -9.12
C ARG A 3 101.38 -63.97 -8.98
N LEU A 4 100.26 -64.57 -8.63
CA LEU A 4 99.80 -65.00 -7.29
C LEU A 4 99.26 -63.86 -6.43
N LEU A 5 98.13 -63.96 -6.02
CA LEU A 5 97.43 -63.93 -4.75
C LEU A 5 96.10 -63.17 -4.86
N LEU A 6 94.95 -63.79 -4.71
CA LEU A 6 94.23 -64.14 -3.46
C LEU A 6 93.94 -62.97 -2.54
N MET A 7 92.69 -62.65 -2.42
CA MET A 7 91.83 -62.47 -1.17
C MET A 7 90.47 -61.99 -1.56
N LEU A 8 89.46 -62.72 -1.45
CA LEU A 8 88.52 -63.09 -0.39
C LEU A 8 88.25 -61.95 0.61
N SER A 9 87.10 -61.26 0.58
CA SER A 9 86.42 -60.79 1.73
C SER A 9 84.99 -60.28 1.40
N ALA A 10 84.00 -60.98 1.95
CA ALA A 10 82.91 -60.57 2.73
C ALA A 10 81.88 -59.63 2.10
N GLY A 11 80.70 -60.18 1.87
CA GLY A 11 79.51 -59.48 1.60
C GLY A 11 78.99 -58.68 2.77
N VAL A 12 78.32 -57.57 2.46
CA VAL A 12 77.29 -56.96 3.29
C VAL A 12 76.08 -56.61 2.40
N LEU A 13 75.02 -57.35 2.57
CA LEU A 13 73.71 -57.10 2.07
C LEU A 13 73.16 -55.82 2.86
N LEU A 14 73.13 -54.68 2.22
CA LEU A 14 72.33 -53.55 2.67
C LEU A 14 70.97 -53.64 1.99
N VAL A 15 69.96 -54.16 2.72
CA VAL A 15 68.56 -54.03 2.43
C VAL A 15 68.19 -52.60 2.87
N GLY A 16 68.23 -51.67 1.93
CA GLY A 16 67.59 -50.33 2.12
C GLY A 16 66.11 -50.43 1.90
N CYS A 17 65.31 -50.49 3.00
CA CYS A 17 63.88 -50.13 2.91
C CYS A 17 63.83 -48.65 2.65
N SER A 18 63.68 -48.21 1.42
CA SER A 18 63.10 -46.85 1.16
C SER A 18 61.62 -46.93 1.43
N SER A 19 61.21 -46.48 2.61
CA SER A 19 59.87 -45.98 2.76
C SER A 19 59.75 -44.81 1.77
N GLU A 20 59.03 -45.01 0.71
CA GLU A 20 58.56 -43.97 -0.16
C GLU A 20 57.64 -43.11 0.74
N ASP A 21 58.14 -42.00 1.29
CA ASP A 21 57.34 -40.93 1.86
C ASP A 21 56.53 -40.42 0.67
N GLU A 22 55.26 -40.80 0.62
CA GLU A 22 54.27 -40.31 -0.32
C GLU A 22 54.28 -38.79 -0.20
N ALA A 23 54.82 -38.10 -1.21
CA ALA A 23 54.89 -36.63 -1.20
C ALA A 23 53.51 -36.08 -0.88
N PRO A 24 53.39 -35.12 0.05
CA PRO A 24 52.09 -34.58 0.43
C PRO A 24 51.35 -34.09 -0.81
N GLU A 25 50.14 -34.63 -1.02
CA GLU A 25 49.31 -34.22 -2.16
C GLU A 25 49.27 -32.71 -2.28
N PRO A 26 49.52 -32.13 -3.45
CA PRO A 26 49.57 -30.69 -3.61
C PRO A 26 48.21 -30.09 -3.26
N ILE A 27 48.20 -29.12 -2.32
CA ILE A 27 47.01 -28.36 -1.95
C ILE A 27 46.55 -27.59 -3.17
N ARG A 28 45.35 -27.86 -3.65
CA ARG A 28 44.78 -27.21 -4.84
C ARG A 28 43.94 -25.99 -4.47
N PRO A 29 44.16 -24.82 -5.10
CA PRO A 29 43.24 -23.71 -4.99
C PRO A 29 41.96 -24.06 -5.76
N VAL A 30 40.80 -23.80 -5.11
CA VAL A 30 39.47 -24.00 -5.71
C VAL A 30 38.65 -22.71 -5.57
N LEU A 31 37.85 -22.41 -6.58
CA LEU A 31 36.82 -21.38 -6.44
C LEU A 31 35.63 -22.02 -5.75
N SER A 32 35.03 -21.28 -4.83
CA SER A 32 33.87 -21.72 -4.08
C SER A 32 32.85 -20.61 -3.90
N VAL A 33 31.58 -20.98 -3.75
CA VAL A 33 30.49 -20.10 -3.43
C VAL A 33 29.87 -20.54 -2.12
N LYS A 34 29.44 -19.58 -1.30
CA LYS A 34 28.68 -19.82 -0.08
C LYS A 34 27.23 -20.10 -0.44
N VAL A 35 26.67 -21.14 0.13
CA VAL A 35 25.27 -21.52 -0.10
C VAL A 35 24.36 -20.57 0.67
N GLU A 36 23.56 -19.79 -0.06
CA GLU A 36 22.52 -18.93 0.49
C GLU A 36 21.16 -19.44 0.01
N PRO A 37 20.31 -19.93 0.92
CA PRO A 37 19.01 -20.45 0.53
C PRO A 37 18.07 -19.32 0.13
N GLN A 38 17.48 -19.42 -1.03
CA GLN A 38 16.38 -18.59 -1.44
C GLN A 38 15.09 -19.14 -0.84
N VAL A 39 14.49 -18.38 0.08
CA VAL A 39 13.19 -18.71 0.71
C VAL A 39 12.03 -17.97 0.05
N GLN A 40 12.32 -17.04 -0.85
CA GLN A 40 11.34 -16.24 -1.57
C GLN A 40 11.66 -16.16 -3.05
N SER A 41 10.63 -16.30 -3.87
CA SER A 41 10.70 -16.06 -5.32
C SER A 41 10.09 -14.70 -5.63
N GLN A 42 10.83 -13.83 -6.31
CA GLN A 42 10.28 -12.56 -6.80
C GLN A 42 9.42 -12.81 -8.04
N LEU A 43 8.15 -12.44 -7.95
CA LEU A 43 7.18 -12.55 -9.05
C LEU A 43 7.17 -11.30 -9.93
N GLY A 44 7.72 -10.19 -9.46
CA GLY A 44 7.83 -8.96 -10.22
C GLY A 44 8.02 -7.72 -9.34
N ARG A 45 8.34 -6.61 -10.01
CA ARG A 45 8.48 -5.29 -9.43
C ARG A 45 7.58 -4.31 -10.17
N PHE A 46 6.74 -3.59 -9.44
CA PHE A 46 5.70 -2.73 -9.99
C PHE A 46 5.85 -1.31 -9.47
N ALA A 47 5.73 -0.35 -10.37
CA ALA A 47 5.68 1.06 -10.00
C ALA A 47 4.30 1.40 -9.44
N GLY A 48 4.26 2.34 -8.49
CA GLY A 48 3.03 2.82 -7.90
C GLY A 48 3.21 4.14 -7.18
N SER A 49 2.20 4.51 -6.40
CA SER A 49 2.21 5.73 -5.59
C SER A 49 1.54 5.51 -4.24
N ILE A 50 1.95 6.32 -3.27
CA ILE A 50 1.26 6.42 -1.98
C ILE A 50 0.04 7.31 -2.16
N GLN A 51 -1.13 6.82 -1.81
CA GLN A 51 -2.40 7.54 -1.87
C GLN A 51 -3.09 7.55 -0.51
N ALA A 52 -3.98 8.53 -0.31
CA ALA A 52 -4.88 8.47 0.83
C ALA A 52 -5.91 7.35 0.60
N ARG A 53 -6.21 6.59 1.63
CA ARG A 53 -7.29 5.59 1.55
C ARG A 53 -8.66 6.23 1.40
N PHE A 54 -8.85 7.39 2.03
CA PHE A 54 -10.10 8.13 2.01
C PHE A 54 -9.87 9.49 1.38
N GLU A 55 -10.53 9.70 0.26
CA GLU A 55 -10.55 10.95 -0.47
C GLU A 55 -12.01 11.33 -0.73
N SER A 56 -12.34 12.60 -0.53
CA SER A 56 -13.68 13.13 -0.75
C SER A 56 -13.62 14.41 -1.55
N THR A 57 -14.52 14.53 -2.52
CA THR A 57 -14.70 15.75 -3.28
C THR A 57 -15.93 16.49 -2.78
N LEU A 58 -15.75 17.72 -2.35
CA LEU A 58 -16.80 18.57 -1.81
C LEU A 58 -17.23 19.62 -2.81
N GLY A 59 -18.51 19.94 -2.78
CA GLY A 59 -19.12 21.02 -3.54
C GLY A 59 -20.21 21.73 -2.73
N PHE A 60 -20.63 22.90 -3.20
CA PHE A 60 -21.74 23.63 -2.59
C PHE A 60 -23.07 22.92 -2.84
N ARG A 61 -24.00 23.04 -1.87
CA ARG A 61 -25.37 22.52 -2.02
C ARG A 61 -26.29 23.48 -2.75
N VAL A 62 -25.87 24.74 -2.94
CA VAL A 62 -26.57 25.78 -3.68
C VAL A 62 -25.66 26.31 -4.79
N SER A 63 -26.28 26.81 -5.86
CA SER A 63 -25.55 27.46 -6.95
C SER A 63 -25.22 28.91 -6.56
N GLY A 64 -24.07 29.40 -7.07
CA GLY A 64 -23.66 30.78 -6.83
C GLY A 64 -22.25 31.04 -7.33
N ARG A 65 -21.82 32.29 -7.23
CA ARG A 65 -20.45 32.70 -7.55
C ARG A 65 -19.57 32.52 -6.32
N ILE A 66 -18.41 31.89 -6.45
CA ILE A 66 -17.42 31.77 -5.37
C ILE A 66 -16.88 33.18 -5.06
N ALA A 67 -17.18 33.66 -3.86
CA ALA A 67 -16.68 34.95 -3.39
C ALA A 67 -15.25 34.85 -2.91
N ARG A 68 -14.92 33.79 -2.17
CA ARG A 68 -13.60 33.62 -1.56
C ARG A 68 -13.26 32.15 -1.33
N ARG A 69 -12.00 31.82 -1.55
CA ARG A 69 -11.30 30.62 -1.12
C ARG A 69 -10.40 30.99 0.07
N TRP A 70 -10.50 30.27 1.19
CA TRP A 70 -9.83 30.62 2.43
C TRP A 70 -8.49 29.92 2.64
N LEU A 71 -8.31 28.79 1.98
CA LEU A 71 -7.18 27.90 2.20
C LEU A 71 -6.61 27.43 0.86
N ASP A 72 -5.31 27.12 0.85
CA ASP A 72 -4.60 26.63 -0.34
C ASP A 72 -4.40 25.11 -0.31
N VAL A 73 -3.96 24.54 -1.44
CA VAL A 73 -3.56 23.14 -1.53
C VAL A 73 -2.43 22.86 -0.54
N GLY A 74 -2.51 21.71 0.15
CA GLY A 74 -1.58 21.32 1.21
C GLY A 74 -2.00 21.79 2.61
N ALA A 75 -2.99 22.68 2.74
CA ALA A 75 -3.46 23.10 4.05
C ALA A 75 -4.17 21.97 4.79
N GLN A 76 -3.86 21.83 6.08
CA GLN A 76 -4.56 20.92 6.99
C GLN A 76 -5.81 21.60 7.52
N VAL A 77 -6.91 20.89 7.52
CA VAL A 77 -8.23 21.37 7.96
C VAL A 77 -8.79 20.48 9.07
N LYS A 78 -9.61 21.10 9.94
CA LYS A 78 -10.32 20.46 11.04
C LYS A 78 -11.82 20.48 10.78
N PRO A 79 -12.60 19.60 11.43
CA PRO A 79 -14.05 19.65 11.33
C PRO A 79 -14.60 21.05 11.63
N GLY A 80 -15.47 21.56 10.75
CA GLY A 80 -16.06 22.89 10.85
C GLY A 80 -15.28 24.03 10.17
N ASP A 81 -14.04 23.80 9.74
CA ASP A 81 -13.25 24.82 9.03
C ASP A 81 -13.94 25.22 7.73
N THR A 82 -13.94 26.54 7.46
CA THR A 82 -14.48 27.11 6.23
C THR A 82 -13.45 27.00 5.12
N LEU A 83 -13.82 26.31 4.03
CA LEU A 83 -12.98 26.10 2.85
C LEU A 83 -13.17 27.23 1.82
N ALA A 84 -14.44 27.51 1.49
CA ALA A 84 -14.82 28.53 0.53
C ALA A 84 -16.20 29.12 0.87
N THR A 85 -16.50 30.28 0.33
CA THR A 85 -17.81 30.93 0.46
C THR A 85 -18.31 31.39 -0.90
N LEU A 86 -19.62 31.28 -1.13
CA LEU A 86 -20.28 31.92 -2.26
C LEU A 86 -20.63 33.40 -1.89
N ASP A 87 -20.94 34.19 -2.89
CA ASP A 87 -21.58 35.47 -2.70
C ASP A 87 -23.00 35.23 -2.11
N PRO A 88 -23.27 35.65 -0.88
CA PRO A 88 -24.51 35.30 -0.19
C PRO A 88 -25.67 36.26 -0.48
N THR A 89 -25.52 37.23 -1.40
CA THR A 89 -26.45 38.34 -1.58
C THR A 89 -27.87 37.84 -1.87
N ASP A 90 -28.03 36.87 -2.75
CA ASP A 90 -29.35 36.33 -3.12
C ASP A 90 -29.97 35.56 -1.95
N GLN A 91 -29.22 34.73 -1.25
CA GLN A 91 -29.69 33.97 -0.08
C GLN A 91 -30.05 34.89 1.09
N GLN A 92 -29.28 35.97 1.30
CA GLN A 92 -29.63 36.99 2.31
C GLN A 92 -30.91 37.72 1.97
N ASN A 93 -31.17 38.04 0.70
CA ASN A 93 -32.40 38.64 0.25
C ASN A 93 -33.60 37.70 0.47
N GLN A 94 -33.47 36.43 0.15
CA GLN A 94 -34.49 35.40 0.40
C GLN A 94 -34.77 35.24 1.90
N LEU A 95 -33.73 35.23 2.73
CA LEU A 95 -33.87 35.17 4.18
C LEU A 95 -34.70 36.37 4.70
N ARG A 96 -34.34 37.59 4.29
CA ARG A 96 -35.07 38.81 4.71
C ARG A 96 -36.52 38.79 4.25
N ALA A 97 -36.82 38.29 3.05
CA ALA A 97 -38.19 38.13 2.55
C ALA A 97 -38.98 37.13 3.39
N ALA A 98 -38.40 35.97 3.74
CA ALA A 98 -39.05 34.99 4.61
C ALA A 98 -39.25 35.49 6.05
N GLU A 99 -38.35 36.28 6.58
CA GLU A 99 -38.51 36.94 7.89
C GLU A 99 -39.70 37.95 7.89
N GLY A 100 -39.82 38.75 6.81
CA GLY A 100 -40.94 39.68 6.63
C GLY A 100 -42.29 38.96 6.51
N ASP A 101 -42.33 37.86 5.75
CA ASP A 101 -43.55 37.07 5.58
C ASP A 101 -43.98 36.40 6.90
N LEU A 102 -43.03 35.83 7.65
CA LEU A 102 -43.28 35.29 8.99
C LEU A 102 -43.87 36.33 9.92
N ALA A 103 -43.31 37.55 9.96
CA ALA A 103 -43.83 38.64 10.82
C ALA A 103 -45.25 39.01 10.46
N LYS A 104 -45.59 39.12 9.16
CA LYS A 104 -46.95 39.39 8.67
C LYS A 104 -47.92 38.28 9.09
N VAL A 105 -47.59 37.02 8.82
CA VAL A 105 -48.47 35.87 9.14
C VAL A 105 -48.64 35.72 10.65
N GLN A 106 -47.59 35.97 11.42
CA GLN A 106 -47.65 35.96 12.89
C GLN A 106 -48.63 37.00 13.43
N ALA A 107 -48.66 38.24 12.88
CA ALA A 107 -49.62 39.26 13.26
C ALA A 107 -51.05 38.82 12.92
N GLN A 108 -51.26 38.19 11.75
CA GLN A 108 -52.57 37.65 11.37
C GLN A 108 -53.06 36.56 12.35
N TRP A 109 -52.18 35.66 12.74
CA TRP A 109 -52.50 34.60 13.71
C TRP A 109 -52.85 35.17 15.09
N ILE A 110 -52.10 36.19 15.59
CA ILE A 110 -52.40 36.87 16.86
C ILE A 110 -53.77 37.44 16.82
N ASN A 111 -54.15 38.14 15.73
CA ASN A 111 -55.47 38.74 15.56
C ASN A 111 -56.59 37.68 15.54
N ALA A 112 -56.41 36.59 14.78
CA ALA A 112 -57.34 35.47 14.71
C ALA A 112 -57.49 34.76 16.07
N GLN A 113 -56.42 34.63 16.83
CA GLN A 113 -56.44 34.06 18.19
C GLN A 113 -57.22 34.91 19.15
N ALA A 114 -57.02 36.27 19.09
CA ALA A 114 -57.77 37.21 19.94
C ALA A 114 -59.24 37.21 19.58
N ASP A 115 -59.59 37.13 18.29
CA ASP A 115 -60.98 37.07 17.83
C ASP A 115 -61.64 35.75 18.25
N ALA A 116 -61.06 34.64 18.05
CA ALA A 116 -61.60 33.33 18.48
C ALA A 116 -61.86 33.28 20.00
N ARG A 117 -60.94 33.82 20.81
CA ARG A 117 -61.14 33.94 22.25
C ARG A 117 -62.32 34.85 22.60
N ARG A 118 -62.53 35.96 21.91
CA ARG A 118 -63.66 36.92 22.11
C ARG A 118 -64.98 36.23 21.75
N GLN A 119 -65.05 35.58 20.59
CA GLN A 119 -66.28 34.91 20.18
C GLN A 119 -66.61 33.72 21.10
N GLN A 120 -65.63 32.99 21.60
CA GLN A 120 -65.86 31.95 22.61
C GLN A 120 -66.46 32.54 23.89
N GLN A 121 -65.95 33.66 24.41
CA GLN A 121 -66.50 34.33 25.63
C GLN A 121 -67.91 34.86 25.42
N LEU A 122 -68.26 35.37 24.23
CA LEU A 122 -69.63 35.82 23.91
C LEU A 122 -70.60 34.65 23.85
N TYR A 123 -70.16 33.54 23.23
CA TYR A 123 -70.93 32.30 23.12
C TYR A 123 -71.22 31.72 24.55
N ASP A 124 -70.19 31.60 25.38
CA ASP A 124 -70.30 31.11 26.75
C ASP A 124 -71.26 31.95 27.63
N ARG A 125 -71.41 33.26 27.33
CA ARG A 125 -72.35 34.15 27.99
C ARG A 125 -73.78 34.14 27.37
N GLY A 126 -73.99 33.30 26.34
CA GLY A 126 -75.29 33.17 25.68
C GLY A 126 -75.69 34.31 24.74
N VAL A 127 -74.73 35.23 24.41
CA VAL A 127 -74.97 36.39 23.55
C VAL A 127 -74.30 36.29 22.18
N GLY A 128 -73.52 35.23 21.92
CA GLY A 128 -72.86 34.97 20.66
C GLY A 128 -73.54 33.84 19.84
N ALA A 129 -73.56 33.99 18.53
CA ALA A 129 -74.02 32.93 17.62
C ALA A 129 -72.97 31.82 17.39
N GLN A 130 -73.39 30.56 17.44
CA GLN A 130 -72.52 29.40 17.17
C GLN A 130 -71.77 29.54 15.83
N ALA A 131 -72.44 29.95 14.77
CA ALA A 131 -71.84 30.13 13.46
C ALA A 131 -70.67 31.14 13.46
N GLN A 132 -70.74 32.21 14.28
CA GLN A 132 -69.60 33.14 14.38
C GLN A 132 -68.42 32.56 15.14
N LEU A 133 -68.68 31.76 16.16
CA LEU A 133 -67.63 30.99 16.84
C LEU A 133 -66.91 29.98 15.87
N ASP A 134 -67.72 29.26 15.10
CA ASP A 134 -67.17 28.27 14.14
C ASP A 134 -66.31 28.94 13.06
N ILE A 135 -66.71 30.11 12.57
CA ILE A 135 -65.93 30.92 11.61
C ILE A 135 -64.62 31.37 12.25
N ALA A 136 -64.67 31.93 13.48
CA ALA A 136 -63.48 32.41 14.17
C ALA A 136 -62.47 31.25 14.49
N GLN A 137 -62.97 30.08 14.91
CA GLN A 137 -62.15 28.88 15.14
C GLN A 137 -61.52 28.37 13.86
N THR A 138 -62.28 28.38 12.77
CA THR A 138 -61.76 27.97 11.45
C THR A 138 -60.67 28.94 10.98
N ASN A 139 -60.88 30.24 11.14
CA ASN A 139 -59.89 31.27 10.80
C ASN A 139 -58.59 31.11 11.67
N LEU A 140 -58.74 30.81 12.96
CA LEU A 140 -57.61 30.53 13.84
C LEU A 140 -56.82 29.31 13.38
N LYS A 141 -57.49 28.23 12.99
CA LYS A 141 -56.83 27.01 12.44
C LYS A 141 -56.10 27.31 11.14
N THR A 142 -56.72 28.07 10.23
CA THR A 142 -56.12 28.44 8.95
C THR A 142 -54.88 29.30 9.13
N THR A 143 -54.96 30.34 9.99
CA THR A 143 -53.84 31.24 10.29
C THR A 143 -52.71 30.51 11.04
N SER A 144 -53.05 29.53 11.91
CA SER A 144 -52.08 28.66 12.57
C SER A 144 -51.30 27.81 11.56
N ALA A 145 -52.00 27.21 10.60
CA ALA A 145 -51.35 26.46 9.53
C ALA A 145 -50.43 27.31 8.64
N ALA A 146 -50.88 28.54 8.32
CA ALA A 146 -50.08 29.52 7.59
C ALA A 146 -48.83 29.96 8.38
N LEU A 147 -48.94 30.09 9.71
CA LEU A 147 -47.79 30.41 10.57
C LEU A 147 -46.74 29.29 10.53
N GLU A 148 -47.14 28.03 10.63
CA GLU A 148 -46.20 26.89 10.50
C GLU A 148 -45.55 26.82 9.13
N GLN A 149 -46.29 27.11 8.07
CA GLN A 149 -45.75 27.21 6.72
C GLN A 149 -44.69 28.32 6.61
N ALA A 150 -44.96 29.50 7.14
CA ALA A 150 -43.99 30.61 7.11
C ALA A 150 -42.74 30.32 7.96
N ARG A 151 -42.88 29.62 9.09
CA ARG A 151 -41.75 29.15 9.90
C ARG A 151 -40.87 28.18 9.13
N SER A 152 -41.48 27.24 8.42
CA SER A 152 -40.77 26.28 7.59
C SER A 152 -40.03 26.96 6.43
N ALA A 153 -40.66 27.97 5.79
CA ALA A 153 -40.03 28.77 4.74
C ALA A 153 -38.81 29.56 5.25
N LEU A 154 -38.92 30.14 6.46
CA LEU A 154 -37.80 30.81 7.12
C LEU A 154 -36.64 29.85 7.41
N SER A 155 -36.93 28.64 7.93
CA SER A 155 -35.90 27.60 8.15
C SER A 155 -35.17 27.23 6.86
N GLN A 156 -35.93 27.01 5.78
CA GLN A 156 -35.37 26.72 4.47
C GLN A 156 -34.48 27.86 3.96
N ALA A 157 -34.86 29.11 4.13
CA ALA A 157 -34.03 30.23 3.70
C ALA A 157 -32.74 30.36 4.51
N ARG A 158 -32.77 30.04 5.81
CA ARG A 158 -31.59 29.96 6.67
C ARG A 158 -30.62 28.85 6.24
N ASP A 159 -31.15 27.66 5.96
CA ASP A 159 -30.37 26.53 5.47
C ASP A 159 -29.68 26.85 4.13
N GLN A 160 -30.39 27.51 3.20
CA GLN A 160 -29.83 27.96 1.93
C GLN A 160 -28.71 28.98 2.09
N LEU A 161 -28.81 29.88 3.07
CA LEU A 161 -27.75 30.82 3.40
C LEU A 161 -26.54 30.09 4.01
N ASP A 162 -26.76 29.13 4.90
CA ASP A 162 -25.66 28.32 5.48
C ASP A 162 -24.95 27.49 4.41
N TYR A 163 -25.69 26.94 3.45
CA TYR A 163 -25.13 26.19 2.31
C TYR A 163 -24.30 27.05 1.36
N SER A 164 -24.30 28.37 1.48
CA SER A 164 -23.35 29.24 0.76
C SER A 164 -21.97 29.27 1.37
N THR A 165 -21.75 28.57 2.50
CA THR A 165 -20.47 28.38 3.15
C THR A 165 -20.07 26.90 3.05
N LEU A 166 -18.99 26.59 2.33
CA LEU A 166 -18.46 25.24 2.23
C LEU A 166 -17.55 24.95 3.42
N ARG A 167 -17.92 23.94 4.23
CA ARG A 167 -17.16 23.50 5.40
C ARG A 167 -16.79 22.04 5.27
N THR A 168 -15.71 21.65 5.93
CA THR A 168 -15.36 20.23 6.10
C THR A 168 -16.00 19.67 7.38
N ASP A 169 -16.42 18.40 7.33
CA ASP A 169 -17.00 17.66 8.47
C ASP A 169 -15.95 16.78 9.18
N HIS A 170 -14.74 16.64 8.62
CA HIS A 170 -13.67 15.84 9.16
C HIS A 170 -12.29 16.50 8.99
N ALA A 171 -11.31 16.01 9.74
CA ALA A 171 -9.92 16.43 9.58
C ALA A 171 -9.33 15.85 8.27
N ALA A 172 -8.70 16.71 7.47
CA ALA A 172 -8.18 16.35 6.17
C ALA A 172 -7.05 17.29 5.71
N VAL A 173 -6.48 16.98 4.54
CA VAL A 173 -5.58 17.89 3.80
C VAL A 173 -6.22 18.19 2.46
N ILE A 174 -6.15 19.44 2.03
CA ILE A 174 -6.62 19.86 0.71
C ILE A 174 -5.63 19.35 -0.33
N THR A 175 -6.08 18.48 -1.25
CA THR A 175 -5.24 17.92 -2.32
C THR A 175 -5.42 18.62 -3.65
N ALA A 176 -6.62 19.13 -3.93
CA ALA A 176 -6.87 19.85 -5.18
C ALA A 176 -8.04 20.84 -5.06
N TRP A 177 -8.01 21.92 -5.83
CA TRP A 177 -9.13 22.78 -6.11
C TRP A 177 -9.56 22.61 -7.55
N GLN A 178 -10.87 22.39 -7.77
CA GLN A 178 -11.47 22.26 -9.10
C GLN A 178 -12.20 23.53 -9.54
N ALA A 179 -12.41 24.49 -8.62
CA ALA A 179 -13.03 25.78 -8.91
C ALA A 179 -12.31 26.92 -8.16
N GLU A 180 -12.25 28.08 -8.80
CA GLU A 180 -11.53 29.24 -8.30
C GLU A 180 -12.46 30.37 -7.84
N ALA A 181 -11.96 31.29 -7.01
CA ALA A 181 -12.67 32.49 -6.63
C ALA A 181 -13.07 33.32 -7.87
N GLY A 182 -14.30 33.83 -7.89
CA GLY A 182 -14.89 34.52 -9.03
C GLY A 182 -15.64 33.62 -10.02
N GLN A 183 -15.45 32.31 -9.96
CA GLN A 183 -16.16 31.33 -10.81
C GLN A 183 -17.58 31.09 -10.30
N THR A 184 -18.53 30.92 -11.22
CA THR A 184 -19.90 30.48 -10.90
C THR A 184 -19.95 28.96 -10.93
N VAL A 185 -20.51 28.35 -9.87
CA VAL A 185 -20.66 26.91 -9.70
C VAL A 185 -22.12 26.54 -9.52
N THR A 186 -22.47 25.34 -9.92
CA THR A 186 -23.79 24.76 -9.71
C THR A 186 -23.82 23.89 -8.45
N ALA A 187 -25.01 23.67 -7.91
CA ALA A 187 -25.17 22.75 -6.77
C ALA A 187 -24.65 21.36 -7.11
N GLY A 188 -23.82 20.78 -6.23
CA GLY A 188 -23.18 19.47 -6.42
C GLY A 188 -21.94 19.45 -7.32
N GLN A 189 -21.57 20.55 -7.94
CA GLN A 189 -20.34 20.65 -8.71
C GLN A 189 -19.12 20.49 -7.79
N ALA A 190 -18.13 19.71 -8.24
CA ALA A 190 -16.85 19.54 -7.55
C ALA A 190 -16.12 20.87 -7.41
N VAL A 191 -15.71 21.22 -6.18
CA VAL A 191 -15.01 22.45 -5.86
C VAL A 191 -13.64 22.19 -5.24
N VAL A 192 -13.56 21.27 -4.29
CA VAL A 192 -12.32 20.96 -3.57
C VAL A 192 -12.24 19.46 -3.28
N THR A 193 -11.04 18.89 -3.37
CA THR A 193 -10.77 17.52 -2.97
C THR A 193 -9.98 17.52 -1.67
N LEU A 194 -10.45 16.71 -0.73
CA LEU A 194 -9.86 16.51 0.59
C LEU A 194 -9.41 15.06 0.72
N ALA A 195 -8.21 14.85 1.27
CA ALA A 195 -7.68 13.54 1.58
C ALA A 195 -7.37 13.40 3.07
N ARG A 196 -7.64 12.23 3.65
CA ARG A 196 -7.26 11.92 5.02
C ARG A 196 -5.81 11.42 5.07
N PRO A 197 -4.89 12.18 5.70
CA PRO A 197 -3.47 11.85 5.69
C PRO A 197 -3.09 10.75 6.70
N ASP A 198 -3.99 10.41 7.62
CA ASP A 198 -3.80 9.44 8.71
C ASP A 198 -3.75 7.98 8.21
N VAL A 199 -4.47 7.68 7.14
CA VAL A 199 -4.52 6.33 6.56
C VAL A 199 -4.07 6.40 5.10
N LYS A 200 -2.85 5.92 4.87
CA LYS A 200 -2.24 5.85 3.53
C LYS A 200 -2.20 4.41 3.04
N GLU A 201 -2.26 4.24 1.75
CA GLU A 201 -2.13 2.95 1.08
C GLU A 201 -1.17 3.07 -0.12
N ALA A 202 -0.56 1.95 -0.49
CA ALA A 202 0.18 1.86 -1.73
C ALA A 202 -0.76 1.39 -2.84
N VAL A 203 -0.74 2.10 -3.96
CA VAL A 203 -1.56 1.77 -5.13
C VAL A 203 -0.65 1.42 -6.29
N ILE A 204 -0.86 0.24 -6.86
CA ILE A 204 -0.12 -0.30 -8.00
C ILE A 204 -1.08 -0.86 -9.04
N ASP A 205 -0.63 -0.93 -10.27
CA ASP A 205 -1.36 -1.56 -11.36
C ASP A 205 -0.66 -2.87 -11.75
N LEU A 206 -1.36 -4.01 -11.62
CA LEU A 206 -0.83 -5.36 -11.86
C LEU A 206 -1.34 -5.92 -13.21
N PRO A 207 -0.48 -6.56 -14.01
CA PRO A 207 -0.91 -7.30 -15.19
C PRO A 207 -1.99 -8.34 -14.85
N ILE A 208 -2.99 -8.52 -15.73
CA ILE A 208 -4.14 -9.42 -15.50
C ILE A 208 -3.66 -10.83 -15.12
N GLY A 209 -2.71 -11.40 -15.87
CA GLY A 209 -2.24 -12.78 -15.63
C GLY A 209 -1.62 -12.98 -14.24
N LEU A 210 -0.97 -11.94 -13.68
CA LEU A 210 -0.45 -11.99 -12.32
C LEU A 210 -1.56 -11.75 -11.29
N ALA A 211 -2.48 -10.82 -11.59
CA ALA A 211 -3.61 -10.51 -10.72
C ALA A 211 -4.53 -11.72 -10.49
N GLU A 212 -4.67 -12.61 -11.47
CA GLU A 212 -5.43 -13.86 -11.36
C GLU A 212 -4.72 -14.93 -10.52
N GLN A 213 -3.38 -14.85 -10.42
CA GLN A 213 -2.57 -15.78 -9.65
C GLN A 213 -2.32 -15.32 -8.21
N LEU A 214 -2.88 -14.16 -7.79
CA LEU A 214 -2.74 -13.66 -6.43
C LEU A 214 -3.43 -14.62 -5.45
N SER A 215 -2.64 -15.53 -4.88
CA SER A 215 -3.07 -16.46 -3.83
C SER A 215 -2.69 -15.95 -2.44
N GLN A 216 -3.18 -16.62 -1.39
CA GLN A 216 -2.72 -16.35 -0.02
C GLN A 216 -1.22 -16.69 0.11
N GLY A 217 -0.51 -15.92 0.92
CA GLY A 217 0.93 -16.14 1.19
C GLY A 217 1.88 -15.25 0.36
N LEU A 218 1.34 -14.27 -0.38
CA LEU A 218 2.18 -13.29 -1.07
C LEU A 218 2.57 -12.14 -0.16
N THR A 219 3.83 -11.75 -0.22
CA THR A 219 4.38 -10.61 0.49
C THR A 219 4.65 -9.47 -0.48
N PHE A 220 4.18 -8.28 -0.14
CA PHE A 220 4.44 -7.05 -0.88
C PHE A 220 5.45 -6.22 -0.09
N THR A 221 6.60 -5.94 -0.67
CA THR A 221 7.59 -5.02 -0.11
C THR A 221 7.49 -3.70 -0.88
N VAL A 222 7.11 -2.65 -0.18
CA VAL A 222 6.92 -1.29 -0.72
C VAL A 222 8.13 -0.45 -0.37
N ALA A 223 8.85 0.05 -1.36
CA ALA A 223 10.03 0.87 -1.19
C ALA A 223 9.88 2.21 -1.92
N SER A 224 10.47 3.28 -1.37
CA SER A 224 10.56 4.56 -2.07
C SER A 224 11.42 4.42 -3.32
N GLN A 225 11.00 5.03 -4.44
CA GLN A 225 11.84 5.05 -5.65
C GLN A 225 13.09 5.93 -5.50
N LEU A 226 13.03 6.97 -4.64
CA LEU A 226 14.15 7.87 -4.42
C LEU A 226 15.20 7.26 -3.48
N ASP A 227 14.76 6.53 -2.46
CA ASP A 227 15.63 5.87 -1.50
C ASP A 227 15.06 4.49 -1.15
N PRO A 228 15.52 3.40 -1.79
CA PRO A 228 15.04 2.06 -1.55
C PRO A 228 15.28 1.51 -0.14
N THR A 229 16.14 2.17 0.67
CA THR A 229 16.34 1.79 2.07
C THR A 229 15.12 2.12 2.93
N ILE A 230 14.30 3.11 2.48
CA ILE A 230 13.02 3.44 3.09
C ILE A 230 11.97 2.50 2.52
N ASN A 231 11.65 1.46 3.26
CA ASN A 231 10.70 0.45 2.84
C ASN A 231 9.81 -0.02 4.00
N THR A 232 8.73 -0.70 3.62
CA THR A 232 7.79 -1.36 4.53
C THR A 232 7.14 -2.54 3.83
N THR A 233 6.60 -3.47 4.60
CA THR A 233 5.76 -4.53 4.04
C THR A 233 4.32 -4.05 3.90
N ALA A 234 3.58 -4.71 3.01
CA ALA A 234 2.17 -4.42 2.81
C ALA A 234 1.38 -5.70 2.54
N SER A 235 0.08 -5.63 2.72
CA SER A 235 -0.87 -6.69 2.40
C SER A 235 -1.90 -6.21 1.39
N LEU A 236 -2.33 -7.11 0.51
CA LEU A 236 -3.40 -6.82 -0.44
C LEU A 236 -4.72 -6.58 0.32
N ARG A 237 -5.28 -5.38 0.19
CA ARG A 237 -6.59 -5.02 0.73
C ARG A 237 -7.70 -5.20 -0.30
N GLU A 238 -7.43 -4.72 -1.52
CA GLU A 238 -8.43 -4.67 -2.57
C GLU A 238 -7.76 -4.85 -3.93
N LEU A 239 -8.36 -5.63 -4.78
CA LEU A 239 -8.03 -5.76 -6.18
C LEU A 239 -9.25 -5.37 -7.00
N GLU A 240 -9.17 -4.31 -7.79
CA GLU A 240 -10.30 -3.86 -8.60
C GLU A 240 -10.76 -4.99 -9.54
N PRO A 241 -12.07 -5.31 -9.58
CA PRO A 241 -12.57 -6.42 -10.38
C PRO A 241 -12.44 -6.17 -11.87
N GLN A 242 -12.51 -4.93 -12.30
CA GLN A 242 -12.41 -4.51 -13.70
C GLN A 242 -10.96 -4.15 -14.04
N ALA A 243 -10.50 -4.65 -15.16
CA ALA A 243 -9.21 -4.24 -15.71
C ALA A 243 -9.37 -2.96 -16.54
N ASP A 244 -8.34 -2.11 -16.50
CA ASP A 244 -8.23 -0.98 -17.43
C ASP A 244 -8.03 -1.52 -18.86
N ALA A 245 -8.88 -1.06 -19.78
CA ALA A 245 -8.89 -1.56 -21.15
C ALA A 245 -7.64 -1.16 -21.96
N THR A 246 -6.98 -0.08 -21.59
CA THR A 246 -5.81 0.46 -22.29
C THR A 246 -4.53 -0.22 -21.84
N THR A 247 -4.33 -0.32 -20.53
CA THR A 247 -3.12 -0.86 -19.94
C THR A 247 -3.17 -2.37 -19.72
N ARG A 248 -4.36 -2.97 -19.73
CA ARG A 248 -4.62 -4.37 -19.39
C ARG A 248 -4.11 -4.74 -18.00
N THR A 249 -4.23 -3.81 -17.08
CA THR A 249 -3.85 -3.99 -15.68
C THR A 249 -5.06 -3.90 -14.78
N ARG A 250 -4.96 -4.50 -13.59
CA ARG A 250 -5.93 -4.36 -12.51
C ARG A 250 -5.27 -3.60 -11.37
N ARG A 251 -5.97 -2.61 -10.85
CA ARG A 251 -5.47 -1.81 -9.72
C ARG A 251 -5.56 -2.61 -8.44
N ALA A 252 -4.43 -2.67 -7.75
CA ALA A 252 -4.31 -3.26 -6.42
C ALA A 252 -4.01 -2.16 -5.38
N ARG A 253 -4.77 -2.19 -4.30
CA ARG A 253 -4.61 -1.30 -3.14
C ARG A 253 -4.06 -2.11 -1.98
N LEU A 254 -2.93 -1.66 -1.46
CA LEU A 254 -2.17 -2.38 -0.44
C LEU A 254 -2.18 -1.58 0.86
N THR A 255 -2.57 -2.25 1.95
CA THR A 255 -2.43 -1.69 3.30
C THR A 255 -0.99 -1.82 3.75
N LEU A 256 -0.37 -0.70 4.13
CA LEU A 256 0.99 -0.65 4.64
C LEU A 256 1.04 -1.16 6.09
N ALA A 257 2.01 -1.98 6.44
CA ALA A 257 2.24 -2.43 7.82
C ALA A 257 2.72 -1.28 8.72
N SER A 258 3.50 -0.37 8.16
CA SER A 258 3.90 0.89 8.79
C SER A 258 4.00 1.98 7.72
N THR A 259 3.83 3.23 8.12
CA THR A 259 3.92 4.36 7.19
C THR A 259 5.16 5.18 7.53
N PRO A 260 6.31 4.96 6.86
CA PRO A 260 7.49 5.80 7.04
C PRO A 260 7.19 7.29 6.83
N PRO A 261 7.83 8.21 7.56
CA PRO A 261 7.59 9.65 7.43
C PRO A 261 7.79 10.18 5.99
N ALA A 262 8.70 9.57 5.23
CA ALA A 262 8.96 9.94 3.84
C ALA A 262 7.84 9.53 2.86
N PHE A 263 6.89 8.69 3.27
CA PHE A 263 5.75 8.30 2.44
C PHE A 263 4.65 9.37 2.51
N HIS A 264 4.88 10.47 1.81
CA HIS A 264 3.86 11.50 1.59
C HIS A 264 2.85 11.06 0.52
N LEU A 265 1.67 11.69 0.50
CA LEU A 265 0.71 11.49 -0.59
C LEU A 265 1.36 11.86 -1.92
N GLY A 266 1.21 11.00 -2.93
CA GLY A 266 1.86 11.17 -4.24
C GLY A 266 3.29 10.64 -4.33
N THR A 267 3.90 10.17 -3.23
CA THR A 267 5.26 9.58 -3.29
C THR A 267 5.29 8.39 -4.26
N ALA A 268 6.22 8.45 -5.22
CA ALA A 268 6.47 7.35 -6.13
C ALA A 268 7.15 6.19 -5.40
N ILE A 269 6.60 5.00 -5.55
CA ILE A 269 7.06 3.78 -4.90
C ILE A 269 7.32 2.67 -5.91
N SER A 270 8.14 1.72 -5.49
CA SER A 270 8.34 0.45 -6.15
C SER A 270 7.88 -0.67 -5.23
N VAL A 271 6.97 -1.50 -5.72
CA VAL A 271 6.45 -2.64 -4.96
C VAL A 271 7.01 -3.93 -5.54
N THR A 272 7.75 -4.67 -4.72
CA THR A 272 8.23 -6.01 -5.06
C THR A 272 7.24 -7.04 -4.53
N LEU A 273 6.74 -7.87 -5.43
CA LEU A 273 5.87 -9.00 -5.10
C LEU A 273 6.71 -10.26 -5.00
N SER A 274 6.66 -10.93 -3.86
CA SER A 274 7.34 -12.19 -3.62
C SER A 274 6.39 -13.24 -3.03
N SER A 275 6.65 -14.50 -3.36
CA SER A 275 5.97 -15.63 -2.73
C SER A 275 6.97 -16.43 -1.91
N GLU A 276 6.52 -17.00 -0.81
CA GLU A 276 7.30 -18.00 -0.08
C GLU A 276 7.42 -19.24 -0.95
N VAL A 277 8.64 -19.73 -1.07
CA VAL A 277 8.93 -20.97 -1.78
C VAL A 277 9.63 -21.94 -0.82
N THR A 278 9.51 -23.23 -1.07
CA THR A 278 10.34 -24.22 -0.39
C THR A 278 11.80 -23.78 -0.51
N PRO A 279 12.55 -23.75 0.62
CA PRO A 279 13.95 -23.33 0.59
C PRO A 279 14.71 -24.04 -0.52
N ARG A 280 15.36 -23.27 -1.39
CA ARG A 280 16.14 -23.77 -2.50
C ARG A 280 17.43 -22.98 -2.60
N SER A 281 18.49 -23.63 -3.09
CA SER A 281 19.80 -22.99 -3.26
C SER A 281 20.13 -22.91 -4.73
N GLU A 282 20.46 -21.71 -5.20
CA GLU A 282 20.95 -21.50 -6.56
C GLU A 282 22.48 -21.49 -6.55
N LEU A 283 23.08 -22.31 -7.41
CA LEU A 283 24.51 -22.43 -7.57
C LEU A 283 24.88 -22.30 -9.05
N PRO A 284 26.11 -21.86 -9.39
CA PRO A 284 26.59 -21.91 -10.77
C PRO A 284 26.53 -23.32 -11.34
N ALA A 285 26.14 -23.47 -12.60
CA ALA A 285 26.05 -24.77 -13.27
C ALA A 285 27.39 -25.55 -13.25
N SER A 286 28.52 -24.83 -13.18
CA SER A 286 29.86 -25.39 -13.05
C SER A 286 30.16 -26.10 -11.74
N ALA A 287 29.30 -25.94 -10.71
CA ALA A 287 29.42 -26.66 -9.44
C ALA A 287 28.93 -28.10 -9.52
N LEU A 288 28.20 -28.46 -10.58
CA LEU A 288 27.58 -29.75 -10.73
C LEU A 288 28.61 -30.82 -11.14
N LEU A 289 28.64 -31.89 -10.40
CA LEU A 289 29.39 -33.10 -10.72
C LEU A 289 28.43 -34.23 -11.08
N GLU A 290 28.46 -34.68 -12.33
CA GLU A 290 27.71 -35.85 -12.78
C GLU A 290 28.68 -37.03 -12.93
N ARG A 291 28.55 -38.01 -12.04
CA ARG A 291 29.40 -39.21 -12.07
C ARG A 291 28.59 -40.46 -11.72
N ASP A 292 28.74 -41.53 -12.47
CA ASP A 292 28.10 -42.83 -12.24
C ASP A 292 26.56 -42.74 -12.12
N GLY A 293 25.94 -41.83 -12.91
CA GLY A 293 24.49 -41.58 -12.90
C GLY A 293 23.97 -40.81 -11.66
N LYS A 294 24.89 -40.30 -10.83
CA LYS A 294 24.57 -39.48 -9.64
C LYS A 294 24.85 -38.01 -9.89
N THR A 295 23.98 -37.18 -9.36
CA THR A 295 24.11 -35.71 -9.36
C THR A 295 24.66 -35.28 -8.01
N GLN A 296 25.87 -34.73 -8.00
CA GLN A 296 26.63 -34.40 -6.78
C GLN A 296 27.21 -33.01 -6.86
N VAL A 297 27.60 -32.48 -5.70
CA VAL A 297 28.44 -31.29 -5.57
C VAL A 297 29.59 -31.55 -4.60
N TRP A 298 30.67 -30.78 -4.74
CA TRP A 298 31.75 -30.78 -3.78
C TRP A 298 31.50 -29.77 -2.68
N VAL A 299 31.35 -30.22 -1.42
CA VAL A 299 31.22 -29.38 -0.21
C VAL A 299 32.57 -29.29 0.46
N ILE A 300 32.96 -28.08 0.87
CA ILE A 300 34.23 -27.81 1.56
C ILE A 300 33.98 -27.87 3.05
N ASP A 301 34.73 -28.72 3.75
CA ASP A 301 34.89 -28.61 5.20
C ASP A 301 35.84 -27.44 5.50
N THR A 302 35.34 -26.35 6.04
CA THR A 302 36.13 -25.14 6.28
C THR A 302 37.12 -25.29 7.45
N GLN A 303 36.90 -26.25 8.37
CA GLN A 303 37.79 -26.52 9.50
C GLN A 303 38.96 -27.40 9.09
N GLN A 304 38.65 -28.45 8.35
CA GLN A 304 39.67 -29.42 7.90
C GLN A 304 40.33 -29.04 6.56
N LYS A 305 39.74 -28.06 5.85
CA LYS A 305 40.11 -27.61 4.50
C LYS A 305 40.12 -28.77 3.49
N THR A 306 39.14 -29.66 3.59
CA THR A 306 39.01 -30.84 2.71
C THR A 306 37.66 -30.78 1.96
N VAL A 307 37.58 -31.51 0.84
CA VAL A 307 36.37 -31.61 0.02
C VAL A 307 35.73 -32.97 0.12
N ALA A 308 34.41 -33.00 0.15
CA ALA A 308 33.63 -34.26 0.10
C ALA A 308 32.49 -34.10 -0.92
N THR A 309 32.19 -35.20 -1.63
CA THR A 309 31.02 -35.22 -2.53
C THR A 309 29.76 -35.42 -1.73
N ARG A 310 28.71 -34.74 -2.17
CA ARG A 310 27.36 -34.87 -1.59
C ARG A 310 26.32 -34.97 -2.70
N ASP A 311 25.41 -35.94 -2.59
CA ASP A 311 24.29 -36.10 -3.49
C ASP A 311 23.31 -34.95 -3.31
N VAL A 312 22.83 -34.39 -4.42
CA VAL A 312 21.90 -33.23 -4.42
C VAL A 312 20.68 -33.56 -5.26
N ALA A 313 19.55 -32.97 -4.85
CA ALA A 313 18.31 -33.03 -5.62
C ALA A 313 18.14 -31.72 -6.44
N LEU A 314 18.17 -31.89 -7.76
CA LEU A 314 18.05 -30.82 -8.75
C LEU A 314 16.56 -30.59 -9.07
N ILE A 315 16.09 -29.31 -9.07
CA ILE A 315 14.77 -28.93 -9.59
C ILE A 315 14.89 -28.38 -10.99
N ASP A 316 15.88 -27.51 -11.22
CA ASP A 316 16.01 -26.79 -12.47
C ASP A 316 17.48 -26.63 -12.83
N ARG A 317 17.76 -26.57 -14.13
CA ARG A 317 19.08 -26.36 -14.69
C ARG A 317 19.01 -25.45 -15.89
N THR A 318 19.79 -24.40 -15.85
CA THR A 318 20.03 -23.51 -16.99
C THR A 318 21.47 -23.67 -17.49
N ALA A 319 21.88 -22.92 -18.51
CA ALA A 319 23.27 -22.91 -18.98
C ALA A 319 24.23 -22.38 -17.90
N ASP A 320 23.79 -21.46 -17.05
CA ASP A 320 24.63 -20.71 -16.11
C ASP A 320 24.41 -21.13 -14.65
N SER A 321 23.25 -21.68 -14.30
CA SER A 321 22.89 -21.99 -12.91
C SER A 321 22.13 -23.31 -12.75
N ILE A 322 22.17 -23.84 -11.55
CA ILE A 322 21.38 -24.99 -11.08
C ILE A 322 20.60 -24.61 -9.80
N VAL A 323 19.40 -25.14 -9.65
CA VAL A 323 18.55 -24.94 -8.47
C VAL A 323 18.39 -26.27 -7.73
N LEU A 324 18.81 -26.28 -6.47
CA LEU A 324 18.79 -27.44 -5.58
C LEU A 324 17.71 -27.31 -4.52
N THR A 325 16.98 -28.39 -4.22
CA THR A 325 16.03 -28.48 -3.08
C THR A 325 16.65 -29.09 -1.83
N SER A 326 17.65 -29.91 -2.00
CA SER A 326 18.30 -30.60 -0.88
C SER A 326 19.71 -31.02 -1.22
N GLY A 327 20.48 -31.41 -0.20
CA GLY A 327 21.85 -31.89 -0.32
C GLY A 327 22.89 -30.88 0.15
N VAL A 328 22.56 -29.59 0.25
CA VAL A 328 23.43 -28.53 0.80
C VAL A 328 22.76 -27.80 1.92
N GLN A 329 23.52 -27.32 2.88
CA GLN A 329 23.01 -26.55 4.02
C GLN A 329 23.34 -25.06 3.89
N PRO A 330 22.54 -24.16 4.46
CA PRO A 330 22.84 -22.74 4.51
C PRO A 330 24.21 -22.47 5.12
N GLY A 331 25.02 -21.65 4.45
CA GLY A 331 26.35 -21.28 4.94
C GLY A 331 27.49 -22.24 4.55
N GLU A 332 27.19 -23.44 4.02
CA GLU A 332 28.22 -24.31 3.47
C GLU A 332 28.88 -23.70 2.22
N ARG A 333 30.10 -24.10 1.94
CA ARG A 333 30.79 -23.69 0.71
C ARG A 333 30.82 -24.84 -0.30
N VAL A 334 30.45 -24.52 -1.52
CA VAL A 334 30.45 -25.48 -2.65
C VAL A 334 31.48 -25.05 -3.70
N VAL A 335 32.27 -26.00 -4.16
CA VAL A 335 33.27 -25.76 -5.22
C VAL A 335 32.56 -25.47 -6.54
N THR A 336 32.99 -24.42 -7.23
CA THR A 336 32.44 -24.00 -8.53
C THR A 336 33.40 -24.17 -9.70
N ALA A 337 34.68 -24.43 -9.44
CA ALA A 337 35.66 -24.67 -10.52
C ALA A 337 36.56 -25.86 -10.18
N GLY A 338 36.90 -26.66 -11.20
CA GLY A 338 37.78 -27.84 -11.06
C GLY A 338 37.07 -29.09 -10.52
N VAL A 339 35.75 -29.14 -10.50
CA VAL A 339 34.91 -30.22 -9.91
C VAL A 339 35.27 -31.62 -10.41
N ASN A 340 35.68 -31.77 -11.68
CA ASN A 340 36.01 -33.07 -12.29
C ASN A 340 37.38 -33.61 -11.90
N SER A 341 38.24 -32.81 -11.28
CA SER A 341 39.63 -33.17 -10.99
C SER A 341 39.91 -33.39 -9.50
N LEU A 342 38.88 -33.22 -8.62
CA LEU A 342 38.99 -33.39 -7.19
C LEU A 342 38.77 -34.85 -6.77
N LYS A 343 39.38 -35.23 -5.62
CA LYS A 343 39.18 -36.52 -4.96
C LYS A 343 38.57 -36.33 -3.57
N PRO A 344 37.74 -37.24 -3.08
CA PRO A 344 37.22 -37.18 -1.72
C PRO A 344 38.34 -37.10 -0.68
N GLY A 345 38.21 -36.19 0.29
CA GLY A 345 39.23 -35.96 1.34
C GLY A 345 40.42 -35.11 0.91
N GLN A 346 40.49 -34.67 -0.35
CA GLN A 346 41.61 -33.85 -0.85
C GLN A 346 41.64 -32.49 -0.12
N LYS A 347 42.85 -32.07 0.30
CA LYS A 347 43.09 -30.76 0.85
C LYS A 347 43.02 -29.68 -0.23
N VAL A 348 42.29 -28.60 0.08
CA VAL A 348 42.08 -27.46 -0.83
C VAL A 348 42.35 -26.12 -0.10
N THR A 349 42.72 -25.14 -0.90
CA THR A 349 42.70 -23.73 -0.46
C THR A 349 41.58 -23.04 -1.22
N PHE A 350 40.85 -22.16 -0.54
CA PHE A 350 39.74 -21.37 -1.11
C PHE A 350 39.80 -19.94 -0.56
N ASP A 351 39.34 -18.99 -1.34
CA ASP A 351 39.24 -17.61 -0.88
C ASP A 351 38.07 -17.50 0.10
N GLU A 352 38.35 -17.06 1.33
CA GLU A 352 37.33 -16.88 2.36
C GLU A 352 36.40 -15.70 2.06
N ASP A 353 36.82 -14.71 1.24
CA ASP A 353 36.14 -13.43 1.03
C ASP A 353 36.02 -12.93 -0.43
N ALA A 354 36.13 -13.82 -1.43
CA ALA A 354 35.78 -13.41 -2.79
C ALA A 354 34.25 -13.31 -2.93
N GLN A 355 33.71 -12.11 -2.68
CA GLN A 355 32.34 -11.69 -3.03
C GLN A 355 32.24 -11.33 -4.50
#